data_5331dc90ea747121ad14046ee27402a2
#
_entry.id   5331dc90ea747121ad14046ee27402a2
#
_cell.length_a   1.000
_cell.length_b   1.000
_cell.length_c   1.000
_cell.angle_alpha   90.00
_cell.angle_beta   90.00
_cell.angle_gamma   90.00
#
_symmetry.space_group_name_H-M   'P 1'
#
loop_
_entity.id
_entity.type
_entity.pdbx_description
1 polymer ?
#
loop_
_entity_poly.entity_id
_entity_poly.type
_entity_poly.pdbx_seq_one_letter_code
_entity_poly.pdbx_strand_id
1 'polypeptide(L)'
;MIIESPLQLIFRDLFYRLAAFAGSHDVFLKLEGFNITGSIKVKTAIGLVENLEQRGLARPNETVLVESSSGNLGLALSLVCAIRGYRFICVTDPNANRATIRGMEVYGAKVVVVEDRDP
;
A
#
# COMPACT_ATOMS: atom_id res chain seq x y z
N MET A 1 4.51 23.61 -5.89
CA MET A 1 4.42 22.79 -4.68
C MET A 1 5.66 21.92 -4.60
N ILE A 2 6.40 21.95 -3.52
CA ILE A 2 7.55 21.08 -3.27
C ILE A 2 7.10 20.03 -2.26
N ILE A 3 7.38 18.75 -2.50
CA ILE A 3 7.09 17.66 -1.59
C ILE A 3 8.41 17.13 -1.01
N GLU A 4 8.40 16.76 0.26
CA GLU A 4 9.58 16.25 0.99
C GLU A 4 9.48 14.74 1.21
N SER A 5 8.31 14.15 0.99
CA SER A 5 8.10 12.72 1.10
C SER A 5 7.17 12.23 -0.01
N PRO A 6 7.45 11.04 -0.60
CA PRO A 6 6.54 10.40 -1.55
C PRO A 6 5.13 10.17 -0.99
N LEU A 7 4.98 10.03 0.33
CA LEU A 7 3.67 9.87 0.99
C LEU A 7 2.80 11.12 0.93
N GLN A 8 3.35 12.27 0.51
CA GLN A 8 2.59 13.49 0.25
C GLN A 8 1.90 13.48 -1.14
N LEU A 9 2.26 12.53 -2.02
CA LEU A 9 1.62 12.29 -3.31
C LEU A 9 0.35 11.42 -3.14
N ILE A 10 -0.57 11.86 -2.29
CA ILE A 10 -1.86 11.22 -2.08
C ILE A 10 -2.96 12.17 -2.54
N PHE A 11 -3.62 11.77 -3.61
CA PHE A 11 -4.73 12.54 -4.13
C PHE A 11 -6.01 12.23 -3.34
N ARG A 12 -6.49 13.21 -2.56
CA ARG A 12 -7.70 13.06 -1.74
C ARG A 12 -8.97 13.36 -2.51
N ASP A 13 -8.91 14.33 -3.44
CA ASP A 13 -10.08 14.94 -4.08
C ASP A 13 -9.96 14.90 -5.62
N LEU A 14 -9.40 13.82 -6.16
CA LEU A 14 -9.30 13.62 -7.60
C LEU A 14 -10.46 12.74 -8.08
N PHE A 15 -11.43 13.39 -8.72
CA PHE A 15 -12.63 12.74 -9.27
C PHE A 15 -12.77 13.01 -10.77
N TYR A 16 -13.23 12.01 -11.48
CA TYR A 16 -13.64 12.12 -12.89
C TYR A 16 -15.16 12.00 -13.01
N ARG A 17 -15.81 12.99 -13.59
CA ARG A 17 -17.25 12.95 -13.85
C ARG A 17 -17.55 12.16 -15.13
N LEU A 18 -18.33 11.10 -15.00
CA LEU A 18 -18.80 10.25 -16.11
C LEU A 18 -20.08 10.83 -16.73
N ALA A 19 -19.96 11.91 -17.48
CA ALA A 19 -21.12 12.61 -18.03
C ALA A 19 -21.91 11.78 -19.07
N ALA A 20 -21.22 10.94 -19.86
CA ALA A 20 -21.84 10.17 -20.94
C ALA A 20 -22.51 8.86 -20.46
N PHE A 21 -22.32 8.44 -19.23
CA PHE A 21 -22.74 7.12 -18.74
C PHE A 21 -23.96 7.17 -17.81
N ALA A 22 -24.33 8.36 -17.36
CA ALA A 22 -25.14 8.50 -16.16
C ALA A 22 -26.62 8.81 -16.43
N GLY A 23 -27.07 9.03 -17.68
CA GLY A 23 -28.43 9.44 -17.98
C GLY A 23 -28.81 10.69 -17.17
N SER A 24 -29.79 10.57 -16.26
CA SER A 24 -30.22 11.65 -15.36
C SER A 24 -29.46 11.73 -14.04
N HIS A 25 -28.43 10.89 -13.81
CA HIS A 25 -27.66 10.84 -12.56
C HIS A 25 -26.28 11.46 -12.72
N ASP A 26 -25.72 12.01 -11.64
CA ASP A 26 -24.31 12.38 -11.55
C ASP A 26 -23.49 11.20 -11.03
N VAL A 27 -22.54 10.73 -11.84
CA VAL A 27 -21.63 9.65 -11.46
C VAL A 27 -20.21 10.16 -11.49
N PHE A 28 -19.49 9.94 -10.39
CA PHE A 28 -18.10 10.33 -10.22
C PHE A 28 -17.23 9.12 -9.91
N LEU A 29 -16.11 8.99 -10.60
CA LEU A 29 -15.06 8.03 -10.28
C LEU A 29 -13.98 8.70 -9.45
N LYS A 30 -13.70 8.17 -8.26
CA LYS A 30 -12.52 8.58 -7.49
C LYS A 30 -11.29 7.87 -8.05
N LEU A 31 -10.30 8.65 -8.49
CA LEU A 31 -9.15 8.14 -9.24
C LEU A 31 -8.01 7.72 -8.30
N GLU A 32 -8.19 6.62 -7.57
CA GLU A 32 -7.21 6.10 -6.61
C GLU A 32 -5.96 5.46 -7.26
N GLY A 33 -6.03 5.15 -8.55
CA GLY A 33 -4.89 4.62 -9.32
C GLY A 33 -3.73 5.61 -9.51
N PHE A 34 -3.97 6.90 -9.28
CA PHE A 34 -2.92 7.93 -9.36
C PHE A 34 -2.13 8.11 -8.07
N ASN A 35 -2.48 7.41 -6.99
CA ASN A 35 -1.63 7.40 -5.81
C ASN A 35 -0.27 6.74 -6.10
N ILE A 36 0.75 7.08 -5.30
CA ILE A 36 2.15 6.69 -5.52
C ILE A 36 2.37 5.18 -5.72
N THR A 37 1.55 4.33 -5.12
CA THR A 37 1.60 2.86 -5.29
C THR A 37 0.58 2.33 -6.30
N GLY A 38 -0.07 3.21 -7.08
CA GLY A 38 -1.03 2.84 -8.10
C GLY A 38 -2.38 2.34 -7.55
N SER A 39 -2.68 2.52 -6.27
CA SER A 39 -3.93 2.05 -5.68
C SER A 39 -4.34 2.82 -4.42
N ILE A 40 -5.56 2.57 -3.94
CA ILE A 40 -6.06 3.09 -2.65
C ILE A 40 -5.25 2.57 -1.45
N LYS A 41 -4.50 1.48 -1.59
CA LYS A 41 -3.86 0.78 -0.46
C LYS A 41 -2.75 1.57 0.22
N VAL A 42 -2.18 2.57 -0.41
CA VAL A 42 -1.23 3.46 0.26
C VAL A 42 -1.88 4.19 1.44
N LYS A 43 -3.14 4.60 1.32
CA LYS A 43 -3.90 5.23 2.42
C LYS A 43 -4.13 4.25 3.57
N THR A 44 -4.49 3.02 3.24
CA THR A 44 -4.66 1.94 4.21
C THR A 44 -3.34 1.64 4.94
N ALA A 45 -2.24 1.51 4.19
CA ALA A 45 -0.92 1.22 4.75
C ALA A 45 -0.46 2.32 5.73
N ILE A 46 -0.62 3.60 5.36
CA ILE A 46 -0.32 4.73 6.24
C ILE A 46 -1.13 4.64 7.53
N GLY A 47 -2.45 4.46 7.41
CA GLY A 47 -3.33 4.40 8.59
C GLY A 47 -3.02 3.22 9.51
N LEU A 48 -2.65 2.06 8.97
CA LEU A 48 -2.23 0.89 9.76
C LEU A 48 -0.95 1.18 10.56
N VAL A 49 0.08 1.72 9.90
CA VAL A 49 1.34 2.02 10.58
C VAL A 49 1.15 3.12 11.62
N GLU A 50 0.44 4.21 11.29
CA GLU A 50 0.14 5.29 12.23
C GLU A 50 -0.66 4.81 13.45
N ASN A 51 -1.61 3.91 13.26
CA ASN A 51 -2.36 3.33 14.37
C ASN A 51 -1.46 2.53 15.32
N LEU A 52 -0.53 1.73 14.78
CA LEU A 52 0.44 0.99 15.59
C LEU A 52 1.37 1.94 16.37
N GLU A 53 1.85 3.00 15.73
CA GLU A 53 2.70 4.02 16.37
C GLU A 53 1.96 4.74 17.50
N GLN A 54 0.73 5.21 17.24
CA GLN A 54 -0.10 5.91 18.23
C GLN A 54 -0.42 5.05 19.45
N ARG A 55 -0.55 3.74 19.26
CA ARG A 55 -0.77 2.77 20.33
C ARG A 55 0.51 2.35 21.04
N GLY A 56 1.67 2.82 20.62
CA GLY A 56 2.98 2.42 21.15
C GLY A 56 3.39 0.98 20.84
N LEU A 57 2.74 0.35 19.84
CA LEU A 57 2.99 -1.04 19.44
C LEU A 57 4.08 -1.18 18.38
N ALA A 58 4.44 -0.10 17.72
CA ALA A 58 5.52 -0.07 16.74
C ALA A 58 6.44 1.14 16.94
N ARG A 59 7.74 0.93 16.79
CA ARG A 59 8.77 1.97 16.86
C ARG A 59 9.70 1.84 15.66
N PRO A 60 9.97 2.96 14.93
CA PRO A 60 10.94 2.98 13.83
C PRO A 60 12.29 2.41 14.27
N ASN A 61 12.95 1.70 13.36
CA ASN A 61 14.26 1.04 13.55
C ASN A 61 14.31 -0.11 14.57
N GLU A 62 13.25 -0.34 15.34
CA GLU A 62 13.18 -1.41 16.34
C GLU A 62 12.21 -2.52 15.92
N THR A 63 11.00 -2.16 15.51
CA THR A 63 9.92 -3.10 15.21
C THR A 63 10.04 -3.68 13.81
N VAL A 64 9.75 -4.98 13.68
CA VAL A 64 9.53 -5.64 12.39
C VAL A 64 8.03 -5.77 12.20
N LEU A 65 7.52 -5.23 11.10
CA LEU A 65 6.12 -5.36 10.72
C LEU A 65 5.95 -6.55 9.78
N VAL A 66 4.90 -7.32 10.00
CA VAL A 66 4.57 -8.51 9.18
C VAL A 66 3.13 -8.42 8.73
N GLU A 67 2.88 -8.67 7.46
CA GLU A 67 1.52 -8.71 6.89
C GLU A 67 1.42 -9.80 5.82
N SER A 68 0.24 -10.38 5.68
CA SER A 68 -0.06 -11.32 4.60
C SER A 68 -0.76 -10.59 3.46
N SER A 69 -0.12 -10.55 2.29
CA SER A 69 -0.70 -9.91 1.11
C SER A 69 -0.08 -10.40 -0.18
N SER A 70 -0.92 -10.73 -1.15
CA SER A 70 -0.49 -11.09 -2.51
C SER A 70 -0.46 -9.91 -3.49
N GLY A 71 -0.77 -8.67 -3.03
CA GLY A 71 -1.00 -7.57 -3.96
C GLY A 71 -0.70 -6.17 -3.40
N ASN A 72 -1.62 -5.26 -3.71
CA ASN A 72 -1.44 -3.82 -3.50
C ASN A 72 -1.20 -3.38 -2.05
N LEU A 73 -1.72 -4.12 -1.06
CA LEU A 73 -1.48 -3.78 0.34
C LEU A 73 -0.02 -4.05 0.72
N GLY A 74 0.52 -5.21 0.34
CA GLY A 74 1.93 -5.55 0.56
C GLY A 74 2.87 -4.54 -0.09
N LEU A 75 2.58 -4.15 -1.34
CA LEU A 75 3.36 -3.12 -2.05
C LEU A 75 3.31 -1.77 -1.32
N ALA A 76 2.12 -1.35 -0.89
CA ALA A 76 1.94 -0.09 -0.18
C ALA A 76 2.64 -0.08 1.18
N LEU A 77 2.52 -1.18 1.96
CA LEU A 77 3.22 -1.32 3.24
C LEU A 77 4.73 -1.34 3.05
N SER A 78 5.24 -1.98 1.99
CA SER A 78 6.68 -1.97 1.69
C SER A 78 7.22 -0.55 1.53
N LEU A 79 6.51 0.31 0.77
CA LEU A 79 6.87 1.72 0.60
C LEU A 79 6.78 2.50 1.92
N VAL A 80 5.67 2.38 2.64
CA VAL A 80 5.44 3.12 3.90
C VAL A 80 6.49 2.73 4.94
N CYS A 81 6.78 1.43 5.07
CA CYS A 81 7.79 0.91 5.99
C CYS A 81 9.20 1.42 5.64
N ALA A 82 9.57 1.41 4.35
CA ALA A 82 10.86 1.94 3.89
C ALA A 82 11.03 3.42 4.27
N ILE A 83 9.99 4.23 4.08
CA ILE A 83 10.05 5.68 4.38
C ILE A 83 10.07 5.94 5.89
N ARG A 84 9.35 5.14 6.68
CA ARG A 84 9.21 5.34 8.13
C ARG A 84 10.26 4.59 8.97
N GLY A 85 11.19 3.87 8.33
CA GLY A 85 12.29 3.17 9.04
C GLY A 85 11.87 1.86 9.68
N TYR A 86 10.90 1.15 9.11
CA TYR A 86 10.51 -0.19 9.56
C TYR A 86 11.10 -1.27 8.66
N ARG A 87 11.52 -2.38 9.28
CA ARG A 87 11.69 -3.63 8.54
C ARG A 87 10.31 -4.23 8.27
N PHE A 88 10.09 -4.68 7.04
CA PHE A 88 8.80 -5.25 6.64
C PHE A 88 8.99 -6.64 6.04
N ILE A 89 8.15 -7.58 6.48
CA ILE A 89 8.06 -8.94 5.93
C ILE A 89 6.66 -9.11 5.36
N CYS A 90 6.58 -9.36 4.06
CA CYS A 90 5.33 -9.69 3.39
C CYS A 90 5.25 -11.20 3.18
N VAL A 91 4.23 -11.84 3.76
CA VAL A 91 3.92 -13.25 3.50
C VAL A 91 2.93 -13.31 2.36
N THR A 92 3.20 -14.12 1.34
CA THR A 92 2.36 -14.21 0.15
C THR A 92 2.23 -15.66 -0.33
N ASP A 93 1.31 -15.88 -1.26
CA ASP A 93 1.08 -17.18 -1.90
C ASP A 93 1.78 -17.27 -3.28
N PRO A 94 1.94 -18.49 -3.84
CA PRO A 94 2.64 -18.69 -5.11
C PRO A 94 1.97 -18.04 -6.33
N ASN A 95 0.69 -17.68 -6.23
CA ASN A 95 -0.05 -17.05 -7.32
C ASN A 95 0.13 -15.52 -7.34
N ALA A 96 0.85 -14.95 -6.38
CA ALA A 96 1.11 -13.52 -6.35
C ALA A 96 1.84 -13.05 -7.61
N ASN A 97 1.45 -11.89 -8.11
CA ASN A 97 2.05 -11.32 -9.32
C ASN A 97 3.53 -11.02 -9.09
N ARG A 98 4.40 -11.57 -9.95
CA ARG A 98 5.86 -11.40 -9.85
C ARG A 98 6.32 -9.94 -9.89
N ALA A 99 5.63 -9.08 -10.67
CA ALA A 99 5.96 -7.66 -10.71
C ALA A 99 5.65 -6.97 -9.37
N THR A 100 4.56 -7.37 -8.70
CA THR A 100 4.21 -6.87 -7.37
C THR A 100 5.22 -7.33 -6.32
N ILE A 101 5.63 -8.61 -6.34
CA ILE A 101 6.68 -9.14 -5.45
C ILE A 101 7.98 -8.34 -5.64
N ARG A 102 8.41 -8.16 -6.88
CA ARG A 102 9.60 -7.36 -7.20
C ARG A 102 9.50 -5.92 -6.71
N GLY A 103 8.33 -5.30 -6.85
CA GLY A 103 8.07 -3.96 -6.31
C GLY A 103 8.24 -3.90 -4.79
N MET A 104 7.76 -4.90 -4.05
CA MET A 104 7.95 -5.00 -2.60
C MET A 104 9.45 -5.11 -2.24
N GLU A 105 10.20 -5.97 -2.95
CA GLU A 105 11.64 -6.16 -2.75
C GLU A 105 12.46 -4.91 -3.06
N VAL A 106 12.09 -4.18 -4.12
CA VAL A 106 12.73 -2.89 -4.48
C VAL A 106 12.57 -1.86 -3.34
N TYR A 107 11.44 -1.87 -2.65
CA TYR A 107 11.24 -1.04 -1.45
C TYR A 107 11.91 -1.60 -0.19
N GLY A 108 12.60 -2.74 -0.28
CA GLY A 108 13.35 -3.33 0.83
C GLY A 108 12.55 -4.30 1.70
N ALA A 109 11.36 -4.69 1.29
CA ALA A 109 10.61 -5.73 2.01
C ALA A 109 11.23 -7.11 1.81
N LYS A 110 11.19 -7.95 2.84
CA LYS A 110 11.44 -9.39 2.70
C LYS A 110 10.13 -10.06 2.32
N VAL A 111 10.09 -10.69 1.13
CA VAL A 111 8.92 -11.45 0.71
C VAL A 111 9.13 -12.93 1.02
N VAL A 112 8.15 -13.54 1.67
CA VAL A 112 8.10 -14.97 1.99
C VAL A 112 6.93 -15.59 1.26
N VAL A 113 7.22 -16.48 0.32
CA VAL A 113 6.20 -17.24 -0.41
C VAL A 113 5.92 -18.53 0.36
N VAL A 114 4.66 -18.74 0.74
CA VAL A 114 4.22 -19.97 1.41
C VAL A 114 3.66 -20.91 0.36
N GLU A 115 4.39 -22.00 0.10
CA GLU A 115 4.04 -22.97 -0.97
C GLU A 115 3.01 -24.01 -0.50
N ASP A 116 3.02 -24.37 0.76
CA ASP A 116 2.09 -25.32 1.34
C ASP A 116 0.89 -24.61 1.94
N ARG A 117 -0.30 -24.89 1.38
CA ARG A 117 -1.54 -24.67 2.07
C ARG A 117 -1.79 -25.91 2.92
N ASP A 118 -1.77 -25.79 4.23
CA ASP A 118 -2.38 -26.82 5.09
C ASP A 118 -3.81 -27.07 4.60
N PRO A 119 -4.21 -28.34 4.39
CA PRO A 119 -5.52 -28.68 3.81
C PRO A 119 -6.66 -28.27 4.72
#